data_da18b333ac45051ea8f7d571f1e4eb30
#
_entry.id   da18b333ac45051ea8f7d571f1e4eb30
#
_cell.length_a   1.000
_cell.length_b   1.000
_cell.length_c   1.000
_cell.angle_alpha   90.00
_cell.angle_beta   90.00
_cell.angle_gamma   90.00
#
_symmetry.space_group_name_H-M   'P 1'
#
loop_
_entity.id
_entity.type
_entity.pdbx_description
1 polymer ?
#
loop_
_entity_poly.entity_id
_entity_poly.type
_entity_poly.pdbx_seq_one_letter_code
_entity_poly.pdbx_strand_id
1 'polypeptide(L)'
;DGSKDGTTEIADRYQEKYPTIVKAIHQENKGHGGAVNTGVENATGLYFKVVDSDDWVNPEAYQKILNVLAEVVRGPKTLDLLISNYVYEKEGAKRKRVMRYAKSLPEGRFFGWDEAKALGKTHYLLMHSLIYRTSLLRECGMKLPEHTFYVENLVAFIPLPYVETMYYLDVNFYRYFIGRADQSVNEKVMIGRIDQQIRVNKLMIDYLGEQKGLSKHLRKYMISYLTIIMTVSSV
;
A
#
# COMPACT_ATOMS: atom_id res chain seq x y z
N ASP A 1 -9.74 -13.98 6.92
CA ASP A 1 -10.92 -13.12 6.77
C ASP A 1 -12.07 -13.93 6.15
N GLY A 2 -12.65 -14.85 6.93
CA GLY A 2 -13.81 -15.66 6.56
C GLY A 2 -13.59 -16.67 5.43
N SER A 3 -12.38 -17.14 5.22
CA SER A 3 -12.07 -18.19 4.24
C SER A 3 -12.79 -19.50 4.58
N LYS A 4 -13.32 -20.18 3.55
CA LYS A 4 -14.09 -21.43 3.69
C LYS A 4 -13.37 -22.63 3.03
N ASP A 5 -12.13 -22.42 2.64
CA ASP A 5 -11.23 -23.42 2.06
C ASP A 5 -10.09 -23.76 3.04
N GLY A 6 -9.07 -24.46 2.60
CA GLY A 6 -7.89 -24.84 3.41
C GLY A 6 -6.94 -23.69 3.81
N THR A 7 -7.32 -22.41 3.63
CA THR A 7 -6.48 -21.26 3.96
C THR A 7 -6.23 -21.14 5.47
N THR A 8 -7.27 -21.43 6.29
CA THR A 8 -7.20 -21.38 7.76
C THR A 8 -6.15 -22.37 8.29
N GLU A 9 -6.24 -23.62 7.84
CA GLU A 9 -5.33 -24.69 8.26
C GLU A 9 -3.88 -24.43 7.82
N ILE A 10 -3.70 -23.79 6.66
CA ILE A 10 -2.37 -23.38 6.20
C ILE A 10 -1.80 -22.30 7.12
N ALA A 11 -2.59 -21.28 7.45
CA ALA A 11 -2.17 -20.19 8.33
C ALA A 11 -1.78 -20.70 9.73
N ASP A 12 -2.59 -21.56 10.29
CA ASP A 12 -2.36 -22.17 11.63
C ASP A 12 -1.09 -23.01 11.64
N ARG A 13 -0.88 -23.84 10.62
CA ARG A 13 0.34 -24.63 10.48
C ARG A 13 1.60 -23.76 10.38
N TYR A 14 1.52 -22.60 9.71
CA TYR A 14 2.65 -21.67 9.67
C TYR A 14 2.87 -21.00 11.03
N GLN A 15 1.83 -20.66 11.76
CA GLN A 15 1.94 -20.13 13.11
C GLN A 15 2.56 -21.17 14.07
N GLU A 16 2.15 -22.42 14.01
CA GLU A 16 2.75 -23.51 14.79
C GLU A 16 4.25 -23.68 14.49
N LYS A 17 4.60 -23.62 13.21
CA LYS A 17 5.99 -23.76 12.75
C LYS A 17 6.87 -22.57 13.13
N TYR A 18 6.31 -21.36 13.16
CA TYR A 18 7.03 -20.10 13.37
C TYR A 18 6.32 -19.19 14.38
N PRO A 19 6.13 -19.61 15.64
CA PRO A 19 5.24 -18.93 16.59
C PRO A 19 5.69 -17.52 17.00
N THR A 20 6.98 -17.20 16.85
CA THR A 20 7.53 -15.85 17.12
C THR A 20 7.50 -14.92 15.92
N ILE A 21 7.18 -15.44 14.73
CA ILE A 21 7.21 -14.69 13.46
C ILE A 21 5.81 -14.58 12.86
N VAL A 22 5.05 -15.68 12.86
CA VAL A 22 3.72 -15.76 12.26
C VAL A 22 2.65 -15.71 13.34
N LYS A 23 1.69 -14.79 13.16
CA LYS A 23 0.48 -14.68 13.97
C LYS A 23 -0.73 -14.82 13.05
N ALA A 24 -1.43 -15.94 13.09
CA ALA A 24 -2.68 -16.13 12.39
C ALA A 24 -3.83 -15.47 13.16
N ILE A 25 -4.64 -14.67 12.47
CA ILE A 25 -5.81 -14.01 13.06
C ILE A 25 -7.03 -14.39 12.23
N HIS A 26 -7.94 -15.13 12.84
CA HIS A 26 -9.19 -15.55 12.24
C HIS A 26 -10.30 -14.58 12.61
N GLN A 27 -11.06 -14.15 11.63
CA GLN A 27 -12.20 -13.25 11.81
C GLN A 27 -13.31 -13.57 10.81
N GLU A 28 -14.52 -13.11 11.08
CA GLU A 28 -15.58 -13.09 10.09
C GLU A 28 -15.17 -12.23 8.90
N ASN A 29 -15.71 -12.54 7.71
CA ASN A 29 -15.39 -11.79 6.50
C ASN A 29 -15.80 -10.33 6.66
N LYS A 30 -14.85 -9.43 6.54
CA LYS A 30 -15.01 -7.96 6.56
C LYS A 30 -14.45 -7.32 5.29
N GLY A 31 -14.04 -8.15 4.34
CA GLY A 31 -13.39 -7.75 3.10
C GLY A 31 -11.97 -7.22 3.32
N HIS A 32 -11.32 -6.83 2.23
CA HIS A 32 -9.92 -6.38 2.23
C HIS A 32 -9.66 -5.27 3.25
N GLY A 33 -10.52 -4.25 3.32
CA GLY A 33 -10.39 -3.16 4.29
C GLY A 33 -10.40 -3.63 5.74
N GLY A 34 -11.32 -4.55 6.09
CA GLY A 34 -11.39 -5.12 7.43
C GLY A 34 -10.17 -5.96 7.77
N ALA A 35 -9.64 -6.73 6.82
CA ALA A 35 -8.42 -7.50 7.01
C ALA A 35 -7.20 -6.59 7.26
N VAL A 36 -7.06 -5.50 6.51
CA VAL A 36 -5.98 -4.52 6.71
C VAL A 36 -6.12 -3.81 8.06
N ASN A 37 -7.34 -3.39 8.46
CA ASN A 37 -7.58 -2.77 9.76
C ASN A 37 -7.13 -3.70 10.90
N THR A 38 -7.55 -4.96 10.86
CA THR A 38 -7.13 -5.98 11.84
C THR A 38 -5.61 -6.17 11.83
N GLY A 39 -5.00 -6.16 10.66
CA GLY A 39 -3.54 -6.23 10.51
C GLY A 39 -2.84 -5.08 11.22
N VAL A 40 -3.28 -3.83 11.00
CA VAL A 40 -2.70 -2.63 11.65
C VAL A 40 -2.90 -2.66 13.17
N GLU A 41 -4.08 -3.06 13.64
CA GLU A 41 -4.39 -3.16 15.06
C GLU A 41 -3.49 -4.17 15.79
N ASN A 42 -3.19 -5.29 15.13
CA ASN A 42 -2.44 -6.40 15.73
C ASN A 42 -0.95 -6.40 15.41
N ALA A 43 -0.46 -5.53 14.52
CA ALA A 43 0.95 -5.48 14.17
C ALA A 43 1.81 -5.05 15.35
N THR A 44 2.89 -5.80 15.62
CA THR A 44 3.89 -5.50 16.66
C THR A 44 5.21 -5.01 16.09
N GLY A 45 5.40 -5.15 14.76
CA GLY A 45 6.59 -4.68 14.06
C GLY A 45 6.65 -3.16 13.94
N LEU A 46 7.85 -2.60 13.85
CA LEU A 46 8.07 -1.16 13.70
C LEU A 46 7.56 -0.61 12.37
N TYR A 47 7.57 -1.44 11.34
CA TYR A 47 7.10 -1.11 9.99
C TYR A 47 6.04 -2.09 9.53
N PHE A 48 5.06 -1.60 8.79
CA PHE A 48 3.90 -2.32 8.30
C PHE A 48 3.88 -2.34 6.78
N LYS A 49 3.65 -3.52 6.22
CA LYS A 49 3.48 -3.75 4.79
C LYS A 49 2.29 -4.66 4.54
N VAL A 50 1.37 -4.22 3.69
CA VAL A 50 0.30 -5.09 3.18
C VAL A 50 0.86 -5.91 2.01
N VAL A 51 0.60 -7.22 2.04
CA VAL A 51 0.85 -8.14 0.93
C VAL A 51 -0.43 -8.92 0.69
N ASP A 52 -1.01 -8.78 -0.49
CA ASP A 52 -2.22 -9.49 -0.88
C ASP A 52 -1.96 -11.00 -1.06
N SER A 53 -2.97 -11.83 -0.83
CA SER A 53 -2.81 -13.29 -0.79
C SER A 53 -2.45 -13.93 -2.13
N ASP A 54 -2.68 -13.22 -3.24
CA ASP A 54 -2.32 -13.64 -4.60
C ASP A 54 -1.01 -13.01 -5.11
N ASP A 55 -0.36 -12.19 -4.28
CA ASP A 55 0.89 -11.51 -4.57
C ASP A 55 2.07 -12.07 -3.78
N TRP A 56 3.28 -11.64 -4.11
CA TRP A 56 4.49 -12.02 -3.37
C TRP A 56 5.55 -10.92 -3.39
N VAL A 57 6.64 -11.15 -2.65
CA VAL A 57 7.77 -10.23 -2.60
C VAL A 57 9.04 -10.90 -3.13
N ASN A 58 9.93 -10.10 -3.73
CA ASN A 58 11.23 -10.60 -4.17
C ASN A 58 12.17 -10.75 -2.95
N PRO A 59 12.76 -11.93 -2.68
CA PRO A 59 13.58 -12.17 -1.49
C PRO A 59 14.83 -11.30 -1.40
N GLU A 60 15.51 -11.06 -2.52
CA GLU A 60 16.73 -10.23 -2.55
C GLU A 60 16.43 -8.76 -2.27
N ALA A 61 15.32 -8.25 -2.86
CA ALA A 61 14.83 -6.90 -2.58
C ALA A 61 14.36 -6.77 -1.12
N TYR A 62 13.73 -7.81 -0.57
CA TYR A 62 13.31 -7.86 0.83
C TYR A 62 14.52 -7.72 1.76
N GLN A 63 15.58 -8.48 1.52
CA GLN A 63 16.81 -8.38 2.33
C GLN A 63 17.41 -6.97 2.28
N LYS A 64 17.42 -6.31 1.12
CA LYS A 64 17.91 -4.93 1.00
C LYS A 64 17.04 -3.95 1.80
N ILE A 65 15.71 -4.11 1.76
CA ILE A 65 14.79 -3.31 2.57
C ILE A 65 15.04 -3.52 4.06
N LEU A 66 15.17 -4.77 4.52
CA LEU A 66 15.48 -5.06 5.92
C LEU A 66 16.79 -4.43 6.39
N ASN A 67 17.84 -4.45 5.55
CA ASN A 67 19.12 -3.82 5.87
C ASN A 67 18.96 -2.30 6.05
N VAL A 68 18.26 -1.63 5.13
CA VAL A 68 17.96 -0.18 5.25
C VAL A 68 17.16 0.12 6.50
N LEU A 69 16.09 -0.64 6.77
CA LEU A 69 15.28 -0.44 7.97
C LEU A 69 16.08 -0.68 9.26
N ALA A 70 16.96 -1.67 9.28
CA ALA A 70 17.84 -1.92 10.43
C ALA A 70 18.82 -0.76 10.69
N GLU A 71 19.36 -0.15 9.63
CA GLU A 71 20.22 1.04 9.74
C GLU A 71 19.40 2.26 10.23
N VAL A 72 18.22 2.47 9.67
CA VAL A 72 17.31 3.55 10.07
C VAL A 72 16.95 3.46 11.55
N VAL A 73 16.59 2.27 12.04
CA VAL A 73 16.20 2.04 13.45
C VAL A 73 17.35 2.31 14.43
N ARG A 74 18.59 2.07 14.01
CA ARG A 74 19.80 2.38 14.80
C ARG A 74 20.23 3.84 14.72
N GLY A 75 19.72 4.57 13.73
CA GLY A 75 20.06 5.96 13.48
C GLY A 75 19.20 6.94 14.30
N PRO A 76 19.55 8.24 14.27
CA PRO A 76 18.86 9.26 15.04
C PRO A 76 17.56 9.75 14.40
N LYS A 77 17.27 9.38 13.15
CA LYS A 77 16.12 9.86 12.38
C LYS A 77 15.01 8.81 12.32
N THR A 78 13.78 9.21 12.57
CA THR A 78 12.61 8.39 12.33
C THR A 78 12.28 8.38 10.83
N LEU A 79 11.93 7.23 10.30
CA LEU A 79 11.41 7.08 8.93
C LEU A 79 9.92 6.78 9.00
N ASP A 80 9.11 7.59 8.35
CA ASP A 80 7.67 7.41 8.30
C ASP A 80 7.22 6.49 7.16
N LEU A 81 7.89 6.62 5.99
CA LEU A 81 7.52 5.91 4.79
C LEU A 81 8.74 5.47 3.97
N LEU A 82 8.93 4.15 3.83
CA LEU A 82 9.84 3.60 2.84
C LEU A 82 9.05 3.27 1.57
N ILE A 83 9.56 3.71 0.43
CA ILE A 83 8.99 3.50 -0.89
C ILE A 83 9.90 2.59 -1.70
N SER A 84 9.33 1.59 -2.36
CA SER A 84 10.04 0.69 -3.28
C SER A 84 9.25 0.53 -4.58
N ASN A 85 9.86 -0.08 -5.60
CA ASN A 85 9.16 -0.39 -6.83
C ASN A 85 8.26 -1.61 -6.68
N TYR A 86 7.23 -1.68 -7.53
CA TYR A 86 6.48 -2.92 -7.75
C TYR A 86 6.47 -3.31 -9.22
N VAL A 87 6.22 -4.57 -9.48
CA VAL A 87 6.29 -5.17 -10.82
C VAL A 87 4.97 -5.87 -11.12
N TYR A 88 4.37 -5.53 -12.24
CA TYR A 88 3.23 -6.29 -12.76
C TYR A 88 3.70 -7.66 -13.26
N GLU A 89 3.18 -8.70 -12.62
CA GLU A 89 3.39 -10.09 -12.99
C GLU A 89 2.15 -10.60 -13.73
N LYS A 90 2.30 -10.81 -15.05
CA LYS A 90 1.23 -11.33 -15.88
C LYS A 90 1.68 -12.65 -16.51
N GLU A 91 0.87 -13.69 -16.34
CA GLU A 91 1.15 -14.99 -16.94
C GLU A 91 1.32 -14.88 -18.46
N GLY A 92 2.34 -15.56 -19.01
CA GLY A 92 2.69 -15.53 -20.42
C GLY A 92 3.29 -14.22 -20.95
N ALA A 93 3.43 -13.18 -20.15
CA ALA A 93 4.02 -11.92 -20.60
C ALA A 93 5.53 -12.03 -20.76
N LYS A 94 6.03 -11.77 -21.98
CA LYS A 94 7.47 -11.75 -22.28
C LYS A 94 8.22 -10.57 -21.61
N ARG A 95 7.53 -9.48 -21.31
CA ARG A 95 8.10 -8.29 -20.67
C ARG A 95 7.27 -7.89 -19.47
N LYS A 96 7.93 -7.62 -18.34
CA LYS A 96 7.30 -7.15 -17.11
C LYS A 96 7.29 -5.64 -17.09
N ARG A 97 6.19 -5.04 -16.65
CA ARG A 97 6.11 -3.60 -16.41
C ARG A 97 6.52 -3.32 -14.97
N VAL A 98 7.53 -2.47 -14.80
CA VAL A 98 8.02 -2.01 -13.48
C VAL A 98 7.48 -0.60 -13.23
N MET A 99 6.88 -0.41 -12.07
CA MET A 99 6.51 0.91 -11.55
C MET A 99 7.66 1.43 -10.70
N ARG A 100 8.48 2.27 -11.32
CA ARG A 100 9.75 2.79 -10.77
C ARG A 100 9.66 4.29 -10.53
N TYR A 101 10.15 4.76 -9.38
CA TYR A 101 10.02 6.15 -8.95
C TYR A 101 11.31 6.95 -9.01
N ALA A 102 12.44 6.38 -9.44
CA ALA A 102 13.76 7.01 -9.47
C ALA A 102 13.85 8.36 -10.21
N LYS A 103 12.91 8.64 -11.15
CA LYS A 103 12.85 9.93 -11.84
C LYS A 103 12.25 11.05 -10.99
N SER A 104 11.49 10.70 -9.96
CA SER A 104 10.69 11.63 -9.17
C SER A 104 11.10 11.69 -7.70
N LEU A 105 11.66 10.63 -7.16
CA LEU A 105 12.01 10.53 -5.75
C LEU A 105 13.53 10.44 -5.57
N PRO A 106 14.11 11.14 -4.57
CA PRO A 106 15.50 10.99 -4.18
C PRO A 106 15.80 9.55 -3.71
N GLU A 107 16.79 8.90 -4.32
CA GLU A 107 17.16 7.52 -4.02
C GLU A 107 18.20 7.45 -2.89
N GLY A 108 18.08 6.45 -2.03
CA GLY A 108 19.11 6.07 -1.07
C GLY A 108 19.37 7.04 0.08
N ARG A 109 18.44 7.98 0.32
CA ARG A 109 18.53 8.97 1.40
C ARG A 109 17.17 9.38 1.93
N PHE A 110 17.15 10.01 3.10
CA PHE A 110 15.97 10.66 3.63
C PHE A 110 15.60 11.89 2.83
N PHE A 111 14.31 12.11 2.61
CA PHE A 111 13.75 13.30 1.99
C PHE A 111 12.33 13.59 2.49
N GLY A 112 11.86 14.81 2.27
CA GLY A 112 10.47 15.24 2.54
C GLY A 112 9.70 15.53 1.25
N TRP A 113 8.45 15.95 1.39
CA TRP A 113 7.58 16.27 0.25
C TRP A 113 8.14 17.38 -0.65
N ASP A 114 8.89 18.32 -0.11
CA ASP A 114 9.44 19.45 -0.87
C ASP A 114 10.58 19.03 -1.83
N GLU A 115 11.19 17.88 -1.59
CA GLU A 115 12.23 17.32 -2.44
C GLU A 115 11.68 16.32 -3.47
N ALA A 116 10.44 15.84 -3.28
CA ALA A 116 9.77 14.96 -4.22
C ALA A 116 9.34 15.75 -5.47
N LYS A 117 9.81 15.32 -6.64
CA LYS A 117 9.33 15.86 -7.93
C LYS A 117 7.93 15.32 -8.21
N ALA A 118 7.22 16.00 -9.10
CA ALA A 118 5.89 15.54 -9.53
C ALA A 118 5.95 14.09 -10.06
N LEU A 119 5.19 13.22 -9.44
CA LEU A 119 4.95 11.87 -9.94
C LEU A 119 4.07 11.98 -11.20
N GLY A 120 4.47 11.30 -12.26
CA GLY A 120 3.71 11.28 -13.51
C GLY A 120 2.33 10.64 -13.32
N LYS A 121 1.39 10.99 -14.21
CA LYS A 121 0.00 10.48 -14.17
C LYS A 121 -0.13 8.94 -14.14
N THR A 122 0.89 8.23 -14.57
CA THR A 122 0.93 6.76 -14.61
C THR A 122 1.84 6.15 -13.53
N HIS A 123 2.42 6.96 -12.63
CA HIS A 123 3.41 6.55 -11.64
C HIS A 123 3.05 7.04 -10.22
N TYR A 124 1.76 7.12 -9.92
CA TYR A 124 1.31 7.43 -8.55
C TYR A 124 1.63 6.30 -7.58
N LEU A 125 1.75 6.64 -6.31
CA LEU A 125 2.09 5.68 -5.25
C LEU A 125 0.88 4.78 -4.97
N LEU A 126 1.04 3.48 -5.08
CA LEU A 126 0.06 2.48 -4.67
C LEU A 126 0.52 1.77 -3.40
N MET A 127 -0.42 1.16 -2.69
CA MET A 127 -0.18 0.32 -1.51
C MET A 127 0.98 -0.67 -1.72
N HIS A 128 1.12 -1.19 -2.93
CA HIS A 128 2.15 -2.15 -3.32
C HIS A 128 3.58 -1.60 -3.14
N SER A 129 3.80 -0.29 -3.27
CA SER A 129 5.10 0.35 -3.13
C SER A 129 5.41 0.85 -1.72
N LEU A 130 4.46 0.84 -0.79
CA LEU A 130 4.52 1.56 0.48
C LEU A 130 4.81 0.62 1.66
N ILE A 131 5.71 1.04 2.53
CA ILE A 131 6.01 0.42 3.83
C ILE A 131 5.99 1.55 4.86
N TYR A 132 4.97 1.58 5.70
CA TYR A 132 4.76 2.63 6.68
C TYR A 132 5.32 2.29 8.05
N ARG A 133 5.71 3.29 8.82
CA ARG A 133 5.90 3.17 10.26
C ARG A 133 4.55 2.76 10.89
N THR A 134 4.54 1.68 11.64
CA THR A 134 3.29 1.11 12.18
C THR A 134 2.54 2.08 13.08
N SER A 135 3.26 2.84 13.94
CA SER A 135 2.64 3.83 14.81
C SER A 135 1.98 4.96 14.02
N LEU A 136 2.55 5.38 12.88
CA LEU A 136 1.96 6.42 12.02
C LEU A 136 0.58 6.00 11.49
N LEU A 137 0.41 4.73 11.09
CA LEU A 137 -0.89 4.23 10.63
C LEU A 137 -1.97 4.27 11.72
N ARG A 138 -1.57 4.15 12.99
CA ARG A 138 -2.46 4.30 14.14
C ARG A 138 -2.70 5.78 14.48
N GLU A 139 -1.66 6.59 14.46
CA GLU A 139 -1.68 8.04 14.72
C GLU A 139 -2.58 8.78 13.73
N CYS A 140 -2.55 8.41 12.44
CA CYS A 140 -3.41 9.00 11.42
C CYS A 140 -4.88 8.56 11.51
N GLY A 141 -5.21 7.62 12.39
CA GLY A 141 -6.57 7.13 12.58
C GLY A 141 -7.14 6.40 11.37
N MET A 142 -6.28 5.85 10.49
CA MET A 142 -6.72 5.16 9.28
C MET A 142 -7.66 4.00 9.64
N LYS A 143 -8.89 4.11 9.16
CA LYS A 143 -9.90 3.06 9.26
C LYS A 143 -10.55 2.87 7.90
N LEU A 144 -10.29 1.73 7.29
CA LEU A 144 -10.80 1.40 5.97
C LEU A 144 -12.25 0.89 6.06
N PRO A 145 -13.13 1.24 5.12
CA PRO A 145 -14.48 0.70 5.07
C PRO A 145 -14.45 -0.82 4.81
N GLU A 146 -15.26 -1.54 5.57
CA GLU A 146 -15.47 -2.98 5.41
C GLU A 146 -16.28 -3.26 4.14
N HIS A 147 -16.15 -4.47 3.57
CA HIS A 147 -16.88 -4.93 2.38
C HIS A 147 -16.85 -3.94 1.19
N THR A 148 -15.74 -3.24 1.04
CA THR A 148 -15.55 -2.24 -0.01
C THR A 148 -14.29 -2.56 -0.80
N PHE A 149 -14.39 -2.59 -2.13
CA PHE A 149 -13.23 -2.71 -3.03
C PHE A 149 -12.53 -1.36 -3.21
N TYR A 150 -11.32 -1.40 -3.73
CA TYR A 150 -10.48 -0.21 -4.05
C TYR A 150 -10.00 0.58 -2.83
N VAL A 151 -10.12 0.01 -1.62
CA VAL A 151 -9.65 0.62 -0.37
C VAL A 151 -8.13 0.73 -0.27
N GLU A 152 -7.37 0.03 -1.11
CA GLU A 152 -5.92 0.19 -1.27
C GLU A 152 -5.53 1.63 -1.62
N ASN A 153 -6.42 2.39 -2.27
CA ASN A 153 -6.24 3.81 -2.52
C ASN A 153 -6.28 4.62 -1.21
N LEU A 154 -7.13 4.23 -0.25
CA LEU A 154 -7.17 4.87 1.06
C LEU A 154 -5.92 4.55 1.88
N VAL A 155 -5.39 3.31 1.80
CA VAL A 155 -4.10 2.94 2.42
C VAL A 155 -2.96 3.82 1.91
N ALA A 156 -2.98 4.15 0.61
CA ALA A 156 -1.98 5.02 0.02
C ALA A 156 -2.21 6.51 0.32
N PHE A 157 -3.44 6.95 0.61
CA PHE A 157 -3.84 8.35 0.64
C PHE A 157 -3.95 8.94 2.06
N ILE A 158 -4.64 8.23 2.96
CA ILE A 158 -4.95 8.73 4.31
C ILE A 158 -3.68 9.03 5.13
N PRO A 159 -2.61 8.20 5.12
CA PRO A 159 -1.44 8.48 5.95
C PRO A 159 -0.57 9.64 5.46
N LEU A 160 -0.72 10.10 4.21
CA LEU A 160 0.20 11.07 3.59
C LEU A 160 0.37 12.39 4.37
N PRO A 161 -0.68 13.00 4.96
CA PRO A 161 -0.53 14.21 5.78
C PRO A 161 0.38 14.05 7.01
N TYR A 162 0.56 12.83 7.49
CA TYR A 162 1.37 12.48 8.67
C TYR A 162 2.80 12.06 8.30
N VAL A 163 3.09 11.90 7.01
CA VAL A 163 4.42 11.52 6.52
C VAL A 163 5.30 12.75 6.40
N GLU A 164 6.29 12.88 7.26
CA GLU A 164 7.30 13.94 7.22
C GLU A 164 8.59 13.44 6.57
N THR A 165 8.97 12.19 6.83
CA THR A 165 10.22 11.60 6.39
C THR A 165 10.00 10.38 5.50
N MET A 166 10.58 10.44 4.33
CA MET A 166 10.52 9.38 3.32
C MET A 166 11.91 8.85 2.98
N TYR A 167 11.96 7.62 2.50
CA TYR A 167 13.14 7.00 1.91
C TYR A 167 12.72 6.20 0.69
N TYR A 168 13.35 6.43 -0.45
CA TYR A 168 13.11 5.63 -1.64
C TYR A 168 14.29 4.69 -1.89
N LEU A 169 13.99 3.40 -2.00
CA LEU A 169 14.94 2.35 -2.37
C LEU A 169 14.57 1.79 -3.74
N ASP A 170 15.45 1.95 -4.72
CA ASP A 170 15.22 1.51 -6.09
C ASP A 170 15.39 -0.01 -6.24
N VAL A 171 14.48 -0.76 -5.66
CA VAL A 171 14.42 -2.22 -5.75
C VAL A 171 13.04 -2.69 -6.18
N ASN A 172 12.99 -3.71 -7.03
CA ASN A 172 11.77 -4.32 -7.53
C ASN A 172 11.21 -5.32 -6.50
N PHE A 173 10.58 -4.80 -5.44
CA PHE A 173 10.22 -5.57 -4.25
C PHE A 173 8.92 -6.34 -4.42
N TYR A 174 7.81 -5.62 -4.61
CA TYR A 174 6.47 -6.20 -4.65
C TYR A 174 6.16 -6.78 -6.03
N ARG A 175 5.59 -7.97 -6.08
CA ARG A 175 5.18 -8.68 -7.28
C ARG A 175 3.67 -8.75 -7.33
N TYR A 176 3.09 -7.87 -8.13
CA TYR A 176 1.66 -7.72 -8.30
C TYR A 176 1.16 -8.63 -9.41
N PHE A 177 0.47 -9.70 -9.04
CA PHE A 177 -0.06 -10.67 -9.99
C PHE A 177 -1.34 -10.16 -10.65
N ILE A 178 -1.36 -10.12 -11.98
CA ILE A 178 -2.51 -9.67 -12.77
C ILE A 178 -2.84 -10.66 -13.88
N GLY A 179 -4.11 -10.72 -14.26
CA GLY A 179 -4.55 -11.50 -15.43
C GLY A 179 -5.60 -12.57 -15.14
N ARG A 180 -5.99 -12.79 -13.88
CA ARG A 180 -7.16 -13.62 -13.59
C ARG A 180 -8.46 -12.87 -13.93
N ALA A 181 -9.46 -13.62 -14.41
CA ALA A 181 -10.75 -13.06 -14.83
C ALA A 181 -11.58 -12.48 -13.66
N ASP A 182 -11.34 -12.97 -12.44
CA ASP A 182 -12.07 -12.59 -11.21
C ASP A 182 -11.44 -11.43 -10.43
N GLN A 183 -10.28 -10.93 -10.87
CA GLN A 183 -9.59 -9.84 -10.19
C GLN A 183 -10.37 -8.52 -10.26
N SER A 184 -10.25 -7.73 -9.19
CA SER A 184 -10.90 -6.42 -9.05
C SER A 184 -10.51 -5.42 -10.15
N VAL A 185 -9.34 -5.58 -10.76
CA VAL A 185 -8.84 -4.76 -11.88
C VAL A 185 -9.34 -5.21 -13.27
N ASN A 186 -10.15 -6.26 -13.34
CA ASN A 186 -10.79 -6.66 -14.59
C ASN A 186 -11.90 -5.65 -14.93
N GLU A 187 -11.92 -5.15 -16.18
CA GLU A 187 -12.86 -4.09 -16.62
C GLU A 187 -14.32 -4.42 -16.32
N LYS A 188 -14.78 -5.63 -16.62
CA LYS A 188 -16.16 -6.05 -16.33
C LYS A 188 -16.48 -6.07 -14.85
N VAL A 189 -15.50 -6.46 -14.02
CA VAL A 189 -15.62 -6.45 -12.55
C VAL A 189 -15.66 -5.00 -12.04
N MET A 190 -14.83 -4.11 -12.61
CA MET A 190 -14.80 -2.69 -12.26
C MET A 190 -16.12 -1.99 -12.57
N ILE A 191 -16.70 -2.23 -13.76
CA ILE A 191 -18.01 -1.67 -14.14
C ILE A 191 -19.10 -2.12 -13.14
N GLY A 192 -19.12 -3.39 -12.77
CA GLY A 192 -20.08 -3.93 -11.80
C GLY A 192 -19.91 -3.44 -10.36
N ARG A 193 -18.81 -2.72 -10.05
CA ARG A 193 -18.45 -2.22 -8.71
C ARG A 193 -18.15 -0.72 -8.70
N ILE A 194 -18.63 0.00 -9.70
CA ILE A 194 -18.35 1.43 -9.85
C ILE A 194 -18.88 2.26 -8.66
N ASP A 195 -19.97 1.86 -8.05
CA ASP A 195 -20.52 2.47 -6.85
C ASP A 195 -19.52 2.46 -5.67
N GLN A 196 -18.75 1.37 -5.52
CA GLN A 196 -17.74 1.24 -4.49
C GLN A 196 -16.52 2.12 -4.80
N GLN A 197 -16.11 2.19 -6.06
CA GLN A 197 -15.05 3.12 -6.48
C GLN A 197 -15.46 4.57 -6.22
N ILE A 198 -16.70 4.95 -6.54
CA ILE A 198 -17.24 6.29 -6.25
C ILE A 198 -17.30 6.55 -4.74
N ARG A 199 -17.67 5.56 -3.93
CA ARG A 199 -17.61 5.66 -2.47
C ARG A 199 -16.21 5.99 -1.98
N VAL A 200 -15.20 5.26 -2.46
CA VAL A 200 -13.78 5.50 -2.10
C VAL A 200 -13.36 6.90 -2.53
N ASN A 201 -13.71 7.32 -3.75
CA ASN A 201 -13.39 8.66 -4.24
C ASN A 201 -13.99 9.76 -3.35
N LYS A 202 -15.25 9.62 -2.92
CA LYS A 202 -15.91 10.56 -1.99
C LYS A 202 -15.15 10.64 -0.66
N LEU A 203 -14.81 9.49 -0.07
CA LEU A 203 -14.02 9.44 1.17
C LEU A 203 -12.67 10.16 1.03
N MET A 204 -11.99 10.02 -0.10
CA MET A 204 -10.72 10.71 -0.37
C MET A 204 -10.92 12.22 -0.53
N ILE A 205 -12.00 12.67 -1.19
CA ILE A 205 -12.34 14.08 -1.37
C ILE A 205 -12.63 14.72 -0.02
N ASP A 206 -13.50 14.10 0.77
CA ASP A 206 -13.90 14.60 2.09
C ASP A 206 -12.67 14.68 3.00
N TYR A 207 -11.88 13.61 3.04
CA TYR A 207 -10.64 13.58 3.80
C TYR A 207 -9.68 14.72 3.42
N LEU A 208 -9.45 14.95 2.12
CA LEU A 208 -8.57 16.04 1.68
C LEU A 208 -9.15 17.43 2.00
N GLY A 209 -10.47 17.57 1.96
CA GLY A 209 -11.19 18.79 2.31
C GLY A 209 -10.99 19.20 3.77
N GLU A 210 -10.88 18.23 4.67
CA GLU A 210 -10.67 18.43 6.11
C GLU A 210 -9.20 18.76 6.46
N GLN A 211 -8.23 18.41 5.59
CA GLN A 211 -6.82 18.60 5.86
C GLN A 211 -6.42 20.09 5.83
N LYS A 212 -5.84 20.57 6.92
CA LYS A 212 -5.30 21.93 7.07
C LYS A 212 -3.78 21.88 7.17
N GLY A 213 -3.10 22.94 6.71
CA GLY A 213 -1.66 23.08 6.89
C GLY A 213 -0.78 22.18 5.99
N LEU A 214 -1.34 21.51 5.01
CA LEU A 214 -0.55 20.71 4.08
C LEU A 214 0.47 21.57 3.32
N SER A 215 1.70 21.05 3.14
CA SER A 215 2.68 21.69 2.26
C SER A 215 2.12 21.78 0.83
N LYS A 216 2.56 22.78 0.08
CA LYS A 216 2.12 22.99 -1.32
C LYS A 216 2.38 21.75 -2.19
N HIS A 217 3.51 21.07 -1.97
CA HIS A 217 3.88 19.88 -2.74
C HIS A 217 2.99 18.69 -2.41
N LEU A 218 2.76 18.42 -1.13
CA LEU A 218 1.86 17.36 -0.71
C LEU A 218 0.43 17.59 -1.20
N ARG A 219 -0.11 18.80 -1.00
CA ARG A 219 -1.47 19.13 -1.48
C ARG A 219 -1.60 18.92 -2.98
N LYS A 220 -0.61 19.39 -3.77
CA LYS A 220 -0.59 19.18 -5.22
C LYS A 220 -0.55 17.71 -5.59
N TYR A 221 0.24 16.91 -4.87
CA TYR A 221 0.31 15.47 -5.08
C TYR A 221 -1.04 14.79 -4.78
N MET A 222 -1.66 15.08 -3.64
CA MET A 222 -2.95 14.50 -3.25
C MET A 222 -4.06 14.86 -4.24
N ILE A 223 -4.11 16.11 -4.72
CA ILE A 223 -5.06 16.51 -5.77
C ILE A 223 -4.80 15.75 -7.07
N SER A 224 -3.53 15.60 -7.48
CA SER A 224 -3.16 14.84 -8.68
C SER A 224 -3.57 13.37 -8.55
N TYR A 225 -3.37 12.78 -7.38
CA TYR A 225 -3.79 11.40 -7.08
C TYR A 225 -5.31 11.23 -7.25
N LEU A 226 -6.10 12.10 -6.59
CA LEU A 226 -7.55 12.12 -6.74
C LEU A 226 -7.98 12.24 -8.20
N THR A 227 -7.36 13.15 -8.95
CA THR A 227 -7.68 13.36 -10.38
C THR A 227 -7.49 12.07 -11.18
N ILE A 228 -6.41 11.33 -10.91
CA ILE A 228 -6.14 10.05 -11.58
C ILE A 228 -7.24 9.02 -11.26
N ILE A 229 -7.53 8.83 -9.97
CA ILE A 229 -8.52 7.83 -9.54
C ILE A 229 -9.93 8.18 -10.03
N MET A 230 -10.31 9.46 -9.99
CA MET A 230 -11.59 9.93 -10.54
C MET A 230 -11.68 9.73 -12.06
N THR A 231 -10.58 9.94 -12.80
CA THR A 231 -10.56 9.68 -14.25
C THR A 231 -10.83 8.21 -14.55
N VAL A 232 -10.21 7.30 -13.79
CA VAL A 232 -10.47 5.84 -13.93
C VAL A 232 -11.93 5.49 -13.68
N SER A 233 -12.59 6.22 -12.78
CA SER A 233 -14.00 6.00 -12.45
C SER A 233 -14.99 6.60 -13.46
N SER A 234 -14.52 7.41 -14.40
CA SER A 234 -15.35 8.16 -15.35
C SER A 234 -15.35 7.54 -16.76
N VAL A 235 -14.58 6.49 -16.97
CA VAL A 235 -14.44 5.75 -18.22
C VAL A 235 -15.19 4.43 -18.13
#